data_051831f887cd6e18805eac745185ea86
#
_entry.id   051831f887cd6e18805eac745185ea86
#
_cell.length_a   1.000
_cell.length_b   1.000
_cell.length_c   1.000
_cell.angle_alpha   90.00
_cell.angle_beta   90.00
_cell.angle_gamma   90.00
#
_symmetry.space_group_name_H-M   'P 1'
#
loop_
_entity.id
_entity.type
_entity.pdbx_description
1 polymer ?
#
loop_
_entity_poly.entity_id
_entity_poly.type
_entity_poly.pdbx_seq_one_letter_code
_entity_poly.pdbx_strand_id
1 'polypeptide(L)'
;MSEIMLQQTPVVRVLPVWRAWLDRWPTPAALAAAGPADVVRAWGRLGYPRRALRLHAAATRIAHQHRNEVPNNHAQLLDLPGIGSYTAAAVAVFAFGQRHTVVDTNIRRVHARLFGAKALPAKSLTAAETRLADRLMPKDTELSVKWNQSVMELGALVCTARSPTCHECPVFEQCAWIAAGRPEPDYVPKGQSWHGTDRQVRGAMMAVLRHSSDPVPVSLLLTDRSGAEQLATRIENPGRDSAELLARLWSLPAPPEQRERALDGLVKDGLASRRDNTASLPD
;
A
#
# COMPACT_ATOMS: atom_id res chain seq x y z
N MET A 1 1.49 9.02 -8.15
CA MET A 1 2.22 7.74 -7.95
C MET A 1 2.55 7.50 -6.48
N SER A 2 3.32 8.35 -5.81
CA SER A 2 3.74 8.21 -4.41
C SER A 2 2.57 7.95 -3.44
N GLU A 3 1.47 8.69 -3.56
CA GLU A 3 0.28 8.52 -2.70
C GLU A 3 -0.31 7.11 -2.71
N ILE A 4 -0.23 6.41 -3.86
CA ILE A 4 -0.68 5.01 -3.96
C ILE A 4 0.36 4.08 -3.34
N MET A 5 1.65 4.35 -3.54
CA MET A 5 2.72 3.54 -2.97
C MET A 5 2.80 3.65 -1.44
N LEU A 6 2.48 4.83 -0.89
CA LEU A 6 2.50 5.12 0.55
C LEU A 6 1.30 4.55 1.32
N GLN A 7 0.24 4.08 0.64
CA GLN A 7 -0.88 3.43 1.33
C GLN A 7 -0.37 2.24 2.16
N GLN A 8 -0.42 2.36 3.50
CA GLN A 8 0.02 1.33 4.45
C GLN A 8 1.49 0.86 4.27
N THR A 9 2.35 1.67 3.63
CA THR A 9 3.75 1.35 3.41
C THR A 9 4.62 2.52 3.86
N PRO A 10 5.61 2.31 4.75
CA PRO A 10 6.49 3.38 5.22
C PRO A 10 7.30 4.03 4.11
N VAL A 11 7.57 5.34 4.25
CA VAL A 11 8.32 6.15 3.27
C VAL A 11 9.67 5.53 2.93
N VAL A 12 10.42 5.05 3.93
CA VAL A 12 11.75 4.43 3.75
C VAL A 12 11.73 3.25 2.76
N ARG A 13 10.63 2.51 2.69
CA ARG A 13 10.45 1.40 1.74
C ARG A 13 9.96 1.86 0.37
N VAL A 14 9.18 2.93 0.33
CA VAL A 14 8.60 3.47 -0.90
C VAL A 14 9.61 4.26 -1.71
N LEU A 15 10.41 5.11 -1.05
CA LEU A 15 11.30 6.06 -1.70
C LEU A 15 12.21 5.46 -2.78
N PRO A 16 12.95 4.36 -2.55
CA PRO A 16 13.81 3.77 -3.57
C PRO A 16 13.00 3.21 -4.76
N VAL A 17 11.85 2.58 -4.50
CA VAL A 17 11.00 2.02 -5.56
C VAL A 17 10.35 3.14 -6.37
N TRP A 18 9.88 4.20 -5.71
CA TRP A 18 9.29 5.36 -6.36
C TRP A 18 10.28 6.05 -7.32
N ARG A 19 11.54 6.24 -6.90
CA ARG A 19 12.60 6.78 -7.76
C ARG A 19 12.83 5.90 -8.99
N ALA A 20 13.04 4.59 -8.77
CA ALA A 20 13.22 3.64 -9.87
C ALA A 20 12.04 3.60 -10.85
N TRP A 21 10.81 3.81 -10.35
CA TRP A 21 9.63 3.90 -11.20
C TRP A 21 9.58 5.18 -12.02
N LEU A 22 9.98 6.33 -11.45
CA LEU A 22 10.06 7.59 -12.19
C LEU A 22 11.12 7.54 -13.30
N ASP A 23 12.25 6.92 -13.02
CA ASP A 23 13.32 6.73 -14.02
C ASP A 23 12.85 5.80 -15.15
N ARG A 24 12.16 4.71 -14.82
CA ARG A 24 11.68 3.73 -15.79
C ARG A 24 10.45 4.19 -16.56
N TRP A 25 9.52 4.85 -15.89
CA TRP A 25 8.22 5.28 -16.43
C TRP A 25 7.94 6.75 -16.05
N PRO A 26 8.59 7.71 -16.73
CA PRO A 26 8.50 9.13 -16.37
C PRO A 26 7.13 9.75 -16.67
N THR A 27 6.29 9.10 -17.48
CA THR A 27 4.97 9.61 -17.84
C THR A 27 3.88 8.54 -17.66
N PRO A 28 2.60 8.93 -17.53
CA PRO A 28 1.51 7.96 -17.51
C PRO A 28 1.49 7.04 -18.73
N ALA A 29 1.75 7.57 -19.92
CA ALA A 29 1.81 6.78 -21.15
C ALA A 29 2.93 5.74 -21.14
N ALA A 30 4.11 6.10 -20.59
CA ALA A 30 5.21 5.15 -20.45
C ALA A 30 4.85 3.99 -19.51
N LEU A 31 4.16 4.29 -18.38
CA LEU A 31 3.67 3.24 -17.49
C LEU A 31 2.55 2.42 -18.12
N ALA A 32 1.63 3.06 -18.86
CA ALA A 32 0.52 2.40 -19.56
C ALA A 32 0.99 1.41 -20.64
N ALA A 33 2.12 1.70 -21.28
CA ALA A 33 2.73 0.82 -22.29
C ALA A 33 3.47 -0.39 -21.69
N ALA A 34 3.71 -0.41 -20.38
CA ALA A 34 4.35 -1.53 -19.71
C ALA A 34 3.40 -2.72 -19.58
N GLY A 35 3.92 -3.93 -19.67
CA GLY A 35 3.12 -5.12 -19.36
C GLY A 35 2.80 -5.23 -17.87
N PRO A 36 1.61 -5.75 -17.50
CA PRO A 36 1.22 -5.95 -16.11
C PRO A 36 2.26 -6.74 -15.30
N ALA A 37 2.89 -7.77 -15.89
CA ALA A 37 3.96 -8.52 -15.27
C ALA A 37 5.14 -7.64 -14.84
N ASP A 38 5.58 -6.74 -15.72
CA ASP A 38 6.69 -5.83 -15.43
C ASP A 38 6.37 -4.86 -14.31
N VAL A 39 5.14 -4.37 -14.30
CA VAL A 39 4.62 -3.48 -13.24
C VAL A 39 4.61 -4.21 -11.89
N VAL A 40 4.15 -5.47 -11.86
CA VAL A 40 4.14 -6.29 -10.64
C VAL A 40 5.57 -6.67 -10.21
N ARG A 41 6.50 -6.95 -11.15
CA ARG A 41 7.92 -7.16 -10.84
C ARG A 41 8.53 -5.92 -10.21
N ALA A 42 8.37 -4.77 -10.84
CA ALA A 42 8.92 -3.50 -10.35
C ALA A 42 8.32 -3.03 -9.03
N TRP A 43 7.08 -3.44 -8.69
CA TRP A 43 6.48 -3.19 -7.37
C TRP A 43 7.24 -3.87 -6.24
N GLY A 44 7.87 -4.98 -6.53
CA GLY A 44 8.74 -5.70 -5.62
C GLY A 44 8.05 -6.06 -4.30
N ARG A 45 8.69 -5.69 -3.19
CA ARG A 45 8.28 -6.05 -1.83
C ARG A 45 7.49 -4.96 -1.10
N LEU A 46 6.88 -4.00 -1.79
CA LEU A 46 6.10 -2.93 -1.14
C LEU A 46 4.86 -3.45 -0.40
N GLY A 47 4.39 -4.67 -0.74
CA GLY A 47 3.18 -5.26 -0.19
C GLY A 47 1.92 -4.78 -0.93
N TYR A 48 0.80 -5.49 -0.69
CA TYR A 48 -0.48 -5.20 -1.36
C TYR A 48 -0.34 -5.00 -2.88
N PRO A 49 0.16 -6.00 -3.64
CA PRO A 49 0.59 -5.84 -5.03
C PRO A 49 -0.53 -5.45 -6.01
N ARG A 50 -1.81 -5.64 -5.64
CA ARG A 50 -2.95 -5.11 -6.42
C ARG A 50 -2.89 -3.59 -6.62
N ARG A 51 -2.16 -2.86 -5.76
CA ARG A 51 -1.96 -1.42 -5.95
C ARG A 51 -1.12 -1.11 -7.19
N ALA A 52 -0.18 -2.00 -7.54
CA ALA A 52 0.60 -1.87 -8.77
C ALA A 52 -0.30 -1.91 -10.00
N LEU A 53 -1.18 -2.91 -10.08
CA LEU A 53 -2.15 -3.04 -11.19
C LEU A 53 -3.15 -1.88 -11.24
N ARG A 54 -3.61 -1.41 -10.08
CA ARG A 54 -4.50 -0.23 -10.01
C ARG A 54 -3.79 1.04 -10.48
N LEU A 55 -2.52 1.22 -10.11
CA LEU A 55 -1.71 2.34 -10.58
C LEU A 55 -1.47 2.27 -12.09
N HIS A 56 -1.19 1.07 -12.61
CA HIS A 56 -1.09 0.82 -14.05
C HIS A 56 -2.40 1.16 -14.79
N ALA A 57 -3.54 0.66 -14.29
CA ALA A 57 -4.85 0.98 -14.86
C ALA A 57 -5.19 2.48 -14.79
N ALA A 58 -4.80 3.17 -13.70
CA ALA A 58 -4.94 4.62 -13.62
C ALA A 58 -4.07 5.34 -14.65
N ALA A 59 -2.82 4.92 -14.83
CA ALA A 59 -1.92 5.47 -15.84
C ALA A 59 -2.45 5.26 -17.25
N THR A 60 -3.00 4.07 -17.54
CA THR A 60 -3.67 3.76 -18.82
C THR A 60 -4.85 4.71 -19.09
N ARG A 61 -5.71 4.93 -18.08
CA ARG A 61 -6.82 5.87 -18.22
C ARG A 61 -6.33 7.31 -18.41
N ILE A 62 -5.30 7.73 -17.67
CA ILE A 62 -4.71 9.07 -17.82
C ILE A 62 -4.15 9.26 -19.23
N ALA A 63 -3.40 8.28 -19.75
CA ALA A 63 -2.82 8.36 -21.08
C ALA A 63 -3.90 8.49 -22.17
N HIS A 64 -4.97 7.70 -22.08
CA HIS A 64 -6.00 7.66 -23.13
C HIS A 64 -7.09 8.73 -23.00
N GLN A 65 -7.47 9.14 -21.78
CA GLN A 65 -8.62 10.01 -21.54
C GLN A 65 -8.25 11.41 -21.08
N HIS A 66 -7.00 11.62 -20.58
CA HIS A 66 -6.53 12.87 -20.00
C HIS A 66 -5.27 13.42 -20.69
N ARG A 67 -5.06 13.13 -21.98
CA ARG A 67 -3.93 13.65 -22.79
C ARG A 67 -2.56 13.39 -22.17
N ASN A 68 -2.41 12.25 -21.46
CA ASN A 68 -1.19 11.88 -20.74
C ASN A 68 -0.81 12.83 -19.56
N GLU A 69 -1.75 13.63 -19.09
CA GLU A 69 -1.56 14.53 -17.94
C GLU A 69 -2.43 14.10 -16.76
N VAL A 70 -1.86 14.08 -15.56
CA VAL A 70 -2.64 13.77 -14.35
C VAL A 70 -3.72 14.85 -14.18
N PRO A 71 -5.02 14.49 -14.12
CA PRO A 71 -6.06 15.50 -13.99
C PRO A 71 -5.92 16.24 -12.66
N ASN A 72 -6.15 17.55 -12.68
CA ASN A 72 -6.14 18.41 -11.50
C ASN A 72 -7.54 18.59 -10.88
N ASN A 73 -8.58 18.05 -11.48
CA ASN A 73 -9.94 18.11 -10.97
C ASN A 73 -10.21 16.94 -10.02
N HIS A 74 -10.70 17.22 -8.80
CA HIS A 74 -10.93 16.20 -7.77
C HIS A 74 -11.91 15.10 -8.21
N ALA A 75 -12.99 15.45 -8.95
CA ALA A 75 -13.95 14.46 -9.45
C ALA A 75 -13.29 13.53 -10.49
N GLN A 76 -12.48 14.08 -11.40
CA GLN A 76 -11.73 13.29 -12.37
C GLN A 76 -10.67 12.39 -11.69
N LEU A 77 -10.05 12.86 -10.60
CA LEU A 77 -9.14 12.02 -9.80
C LEU A 77 -9.88 10.85 -9.17
N LEU A 78 -11.09 11.06 -8.64
CA LEU A 78 -11.92 9.99 -8.06
C LEU A 78 -12.34 8.92 -9.08
N ASP A 79 -12.49 9.27 -10.34
CA ASP A 79 -12.86 8.34 -11.42
C ASP A 79 -11.70 7.42 -11.81
N LEU A 80 -10.46 7.72 -11.42
CA LEU A 80 -9.30 6.91 -11.75
C LEU A 80 -9.29 5.59 -10.97
N PRO A 81 -8.93 4.47 -11.61
CA PRO A 81 -8.83 3.18 -10.95
C PRO A 81 -7.93 3.19 -9.71
N GLY A 82 -8.45 2.76 -8.57
CA GLY A 82 -7.70 2.68 -7.32
C GLY A 82 -7.48 3.99 -6.58
N ILE A 83 -8.06 5.08 -7.06
CA ILE A 83 -8.08 6.37 -6.38
C ILE A 83 -9.36 6.49 -5.55
N GLY A 84 -9.22 6.51 -4.24
CA GLY A 84 -10.31 6.79 -3.31
C GLY A 84 -10.31 8.26 -2.86
N SER A 85 -11.29 8.63 -2.03
CA SER A 85 -11.46 9.99 -1.52
C SER A 85 -10.21 10.59 -0.89
N TYR A 86 -9.51 9.81 -0.06
CA TYR A 86 -8.23 10.22 0.51
C TYR A 86 -7.20 10.55 -0.57
N THR A 87 -6.95 9.61 -1.50
CA THR A 87 -5.89 9.78 -2.51
C THR A 87 -6.23 10.93 -3.48
N ALA A 88 -7.50 11.10 -3.86
CA ALA A 88 -7.94 12.22 -4.69
C ALA A 88 -7.70 13.57 -3.97
N ALA A 89 -8.09 13.68 -2.70
CA ALA A 89 -7.85 14.89 -1.90
C ALA A 89 -6.35 15.15 -1.72
N ALA A 90 -5.56 14.13 -1.37
CA ALA A 90 -4.12 14.26 -1.19
C ALA A 90 -3.40 14.72 -2.46
N VAL A 91 -3.75 14.15 -3.62
CA VAL A 91 -3.19 14.58 -4.92
C VAL A 91 -3.61 16.01 -5.25
N ALA A 92 -4.88 16.37 -5.07
CA ALA A 92 -5.37 17.72 -5.31
C ALA A 92 -4.66 18.76 -4.42
N VAL A 93 -4.42 18.44 -3.15
CA VAL A 93 -3.72 19.32 -2.20
C VAL A 93 -2.23 19.38 -2.50
N PHE A 94 -1.55 18.23 -2.49
CA PHE A 94 -0.08 18.19 -2.46
C PHE A 94 0.58 18.35 -3.83
N ALA A 95 -0.11 17.97 -4.91
CA ALA A 95 0.42 18.12 -6.27
C ALA A 95 -0.11 19.37 -6.98
N PHE A 96 -1.32 19.83 -6.64
CA PHE A 96 -1.97 20.92 -7.37
C PHE A 96 -2.29 22.13 -6.49
N GLY A 97 -1.93 22.14 -5.21
CA GLY A 97 -2.10 23.28 -4.31
C GLY A 97 -3.57 23.65 -4.06
N GLN A 98 -4.50 22.71 -4.21
CA GLN A 98 -5.93 22.95 -4.08
C GLN A 98 -6.39 22.79 -2.62
N ARG A 99 -7.47 23.48 -2.28
CA ARG A 99 -8.08 23.37 -0.97
C ARG A 99 -9.03 22.17 -0.90
N HIS A 100 -8.56 21.04 -0.35
CA HIS A 100 -9.35 19.87 -0.01
C HIS A 100 -8.99 19.35 1.37
N THR A 101 -9.94 18.74 2.05
CA THR A 101 -9.70 18.12 3.36
C THR A 101 -9.07 16.75 3.19
N VAL A 102 -7.84 16.61 3.66
CA VAL A 102 -7.13 15.33 3.70
C VAL A 102 -7.32 14.69 5.06
N VAL A 103 -7.80 13.45 5.11
CA VAL A 103 -8.05 12.75 6.37
C VAL A 103 -7.44 11.36 6.32
N ASP A 104 -6.20 11.24 6.81
CA ASP A 104 -5.52 9.97 7.01
C ASP A 104 -5.49 9.55 8.48
N THR A 105 -4.87 8.43 8.78
CA THR A 105 -4.75 7.91 10.15
C THR A 105 -3.90 8.84 11.05
N ASN A 106 -2.92 9.55 10.49
CA ASN A 106 -2.07 10.47 11.24
C ASN A 106 -2.86 11.74 11.62
N ILE A 107 -3.50 12.36 10.64
CA ILE A 107 -4.35 13.54 10.84
C ILE A 107 -5.47 13.23 11.83
N ARG A 108 -6.17 12.11 11.68
CA ARG A 108 -7.21 11.67 12.61
C ARG A 108 -6.69 11.54 14.04
N ARG A 109 -5.52 10.99 14.22
CA ARG A 109 -4.91 10.83 15.55
C ARG A 109 -4.52 12.17 16.17
N VAL A 110 -3.93 13.07 15.37
CA VAL A 110 -3.62 14.43 15.83
C VAL A 110 -4.89 15.15 16.26
N HIS A 111 -5.93 15.12 15.44
CA HIS A 111 -7.22 15.75 15.77
C HIS A 111 -7.87 15.14 17.02
N ALA A 112 -7.83 13.81 17.18
CA ALA A 112 -8.37 13.13 18.35
C ALA A 112 -7.67 13.58 19.64
N ARG A 113 -6.34 13.73 19.60
CA ARG A 113 -5.55 14.18 20.76
C ARG A 113 -5.65 15.67 21.00
N LEU A 114 -5.42 16.46 19.96
CA LEU A 114 -5.33 17.92 20.09
C LEU A 114 -6.67 18.56 20.46
N PHE A 115 -7.77 18.10 19.86
CA PHE A 115 -9.10 18.70 20.03
C PHE A 115 -10.11 17.80 20.76
N GLY A 116 -9.90 16.50 20.80
CA GLY A 116 -10.87 15.52 21.31
C GLY A 116 -10.50 14.89 22.66
N ALA A 117 -9.36 15.27 23.25
CA ALA A 117 -8.83 14.65 24.49
C ALA A 117 -8.77 13.10 24.47
N LYS A 118 -8.67 12.49 23.30
CA LYS A 118 -8.67 11.04 23.12
C LYS A 118 -7.31 10.55 22.63
N ALA A 119 -6.81 9.43 23.17
CA ALA A 119 -5.54 8.84 22.77
C ALA A 119 -5.51 8.39 21.31
N LEU A 120 -6.63 7.84 20.81
CA LEU A 120 -6.78 7.33 19.45
C LEU A 120 -8.08 7.83 18.80
N PRO A 121 -8.11 7.96 17.47
CA PRO A 121 -9.35 8.20 16.72
C PRO A 121 -10.27 6.95 16.77
N ALA A 122 -11.46 7.03 16.23
CA ALA A 122 -12.36 5.89 16.09
C ALA A 122 -11.70 4.74 15.26
N LYS A 123 -12.15 3.50 15.40
CA LYS A 123 -11.58 2.34 14.68
C LYS A 123 -11.62 2.50 13.15
N SER A 124 -12.65 3.15 12.63
CA SER A 124 -12.80 3.52 11.22
C SER A 124 -13.09 5.01 11.10
N LEU A 125 -12.86 5.61 9.94
CA LEU A 125 -13.18 7.00 9.67
C LEU A 125 -14.69 7.23 9.85
N THR A 126 -15.03 8.24 10.64
CA THR A 126 -16.43 8.62 10.92
C THR A 126 -16.78 9.96 10.26
N ALA A 127 -18.07 10.17 9.99
CA ALA A 127 -18.55 11.44 9.49
C ALA A 127 -18.26 12.60 10.46
N ALA A 128 -18.20 12.35 11.78
CA ALA A 128 -17.84 13.36 12.76
C ALA A 128 -16.38 13.80 12.65
N GLU A 129 -15.46 12.85 12.42
CA GLU A 129 -14.04 13.15 12.20
C GLU A 129 -13.82 13.93 10.90
N THR A 130 -14.53 13.55 9.82
CA THR A 130 -14.48 14.31 8.56
C THR A 130 -14.98 15.75 8.76
N ARG A 131 -16.15 15.94 9.41
CA ARG A 131 -16.66 17.27 9.72
C ARG A 131 -15.73 18.09 10.64
N LEU A 132 -15.06 17.44 11.58
CA LEU A 132 -14.06 18.11 12.41
C LEU A 132 -12.90 18.62 11.56
N ALA A 133 -12.35 17.76 10.71
CA ALA A 133 -11.25 18.11 9.81
C ALA A 133 -11.63 19.28 8.88
N ASP A 134 -12.85 19.27 8.32
CA ASP A 134 -13.36 20.36 7.49
C ASP A 134 -13.46 21.69 8.26
N ARG A 135 -13.94 21.67 9.51
CA ARG A 135 -14.04 22.87 10.35
C ARG A 135 -12.69 23.46 10.75
N LEU A 136 -11.69 22.59 10.96
CA LEU A 136 -10.35 23.00 11.38
C LEU A 136 -9.52 23.54 10.22
N MET A 137 -9.91 23.24 9.00
CA MET A 137 -9.14 23.62 7.82
C MET A 137 -9.27 25.10 7.50
N PRO A 138 -8.16 25.83 7.31
CA PRO A 138 -8.18 27.24 6.93
C PRO A 138 -8.98 27.49 5.64
N LYS A 139 -9.63 28.66 5.57
CA LYS A 139 -10.39 29.08 4.36
C LYS A 139 -9.45 29.48 3.23
N ASP A 140 -8.34 30.09 3.56
CA ASP A 140 -7.29 30.42 2.59
C ASP A 140 -6.66 29.16 2.00
N THR A 141 -6.48 29.14 0.69
CA THR A 141 -6.01 27.97 -0.04
C THR A 141 -4.57 27.61 0.32
N GLU A 142 -3.66 28.56 0.35
CA GLU A 142 -2.26 28.33 0.65
C GLU A 142 -2.08 27.82 2.10
N LEU A 143 -2.76 28.46 3.04
CA LEU A 143 -2.78 28.03 4.43
C LEU A 143 -3.40 26.64 4.59
N SER A 144 -4.43 26.30 3.80
CA SER A 144 -5.04 24.98 3.86
C SER A 144 -4.10 23.85 3.39
N VAL A 145 -3.28 24.12 2.38
CA VAL A 145 -2.23 23.18 1.93
C VAL A 145 -1.19 22.98 3.03
N LYS A 146 -0.66 24.07 3.57
CA LYS A 146 0.30 24.03 4.69
C LYS A 146 -0.28 23.32 5.92
N TRP A 147 -1.55 23.55 6.24
CA TRP A 147 -2.26 22.89 7.33
C TRP A 147 -2.28 21.37 7.14
N ASN A 148 -2.74 20.88 5.99
CA ASN A 148 -2.77 19.44 5.71
C ASN A 148 -1.37 18.80 5.81
N GLN A 149 -0.34 19.45 5.26
CA GLN A 149 1.05 18.98 5.34
C GLN A 149 1.54 18.93 6.79
N SER A 150 1.40 20.05 7.53
CA SER A 150 1.90 20.16 8.90
C SER A 150 1.21 19.19 9.87
N VAL A 151 -0.11 19.01 9.76
CA VAL A 151 -0.84 18.06 10.62
C VAL A 151 -0.48 16.62 10.30
N MET A 152 -0.32 16.29 9.02
CA MET A 152 0.12 14.95 8.60
C MET A 152 1.54 14.66 9.10
N GLU A 153 2.47 15.60 8.93
CA GLU A 153 3.85 15.48 9.34
C GLU A 153 3.99 15.40 10.88
N LEU A 154 3.27 16.26 11.60
CA LEU A 154 3.17 16.20 13.06
C LEU A 154 2.74 14.80 13.52
N GLY A 155 1.72 14.23 12.88
CA GLY A 155 1.25 12.89 13.17
C GLY A 155 2.26 11.79 12.82
N ALA A 156 3.02 11.96 11.76
CA ALA A 156 3.99 10.98 11.31
C ALA A 156 5.27 10.97 12.17
N LEU A 157 5.76 12.14 12.58
CA LEU A 157 7.08 12.32 13.19
C LEU A 157 7.03 12.48 14.71
N VAL A 158 6.07 13.25 15.23
CA VAL A 158 6.01 13.65 16.65
C VAL A 158 4.84 12.97 17.36
N CYS A 159 3.61 13.19 16.89
CA CYS A 159 2.41 12.65 17.51
C CYS A 159 2.14 11.20 17.07
N THR A 160 3.14 10.31 17.23
CA THR A 160 3.08 8.91 16.80
C THR A 160 2.05 8.09 17.59
N ALA A 161 1.67 6.92 17.06
CA ALA A 161 0.58 6.15 17.66
C ALA A 161 0.95 5.56 19.03
N ARG A 162 2.16 5.01 19.15
CA ARG A 162 2.60 4.28 20.37
C ARG A 162 3.44 5.11 21.33
N SER A 163 4.36 5.89 20.79
CA SER A 163 5.34 6.63 21.58
C SER A 163 5.48 8.05 21.07
N PRO A 164 4.51 8.93 21.31
CA PRO A 164 4.60 10.33 20.88
C PRO A 164 5.67 11.08 21.67
N THR A 165 6.49 11.88 20.99
CA THR A 165 7.51 12.76 21.58
C THR A 165 6.88 14.10 21.94
N CYS A 166 5.97 14.08 22.93
CA CYS A 166 5.16 15.27 23.29
C CYS A 166 6.00 16.48 23.73
N HIS A 167 7.20 16.27 24.27
CA HIS A 167 8.10 17.36 24.67
C HIS A 167 8.69 18.14 23.48
N GLU A 168 8.67 17.55 22.28
CA GLU A 168 9.08 18.20 21.03
C GLU A 168 7.88 18.78 20.25
N CYS A 169 6.65 18.60 20.76
CA CYS A 169 5.45 18.98 20.03
C CYS A 169 5.22 20.50 20.06
N PRO A 170 5.17 21.17 18.90
CA PRO A 170 5.00 22.62 18.84
C PRO A 170 3.63 23.12 19.36
N VAL A 171 2.66 22.21 19.52
CA VAL A 171 1.31 22.50 20.02
C VAL A 171 1.03 21.79 21.36
N PHE A 172 2.07 21.52 22.14
CA PHE A 172 1.97 20.79 23.42
C PHE A 172 0.99 21.48 24.38
N GLU A 173 1.13 22.79 24.58
CA GLU A 173 0.33 23.59 25.51
C GLU A 173 -1.17 23.65 25.13
N GLN A 174 -1.49 23.46 23.84
CA GLN A 174 -2.86 23.48 23.34
C GLN A 174 -3.48 22.08 23.28
N CYS A 175 -2.75 21.04 23.67
CA CYS A 175 -3.20 19.68 23.47
C CYS A 175 -4.21 19.23 24.54
N ALA A 176 -5.46 19.05 24.13
CA ALA A 176 -6.53 18.62 25.03
C ALA A 176 -6.26 17.25 25.68
N TRP A 177 -5.58 16.34 24.99
CA TRP A 177 -5.20 15.02 25.54
C TRP A 177 -4.17 15.15 26.65
N ILE A 178 -3.20 16.07 26.51
CA ILE A 178 -2.22 16.39 27.57
C ILE A 178 -2.92 17.03 28.76
N ALA A 179 -3.76 18.05 28.51
CA ALA A 179 -4.51 18.74 29.55
C ALA A 179 -5.44 17.78 30.35
N ALA A 180 -5.96 16.75 29.70
CA ALA A 180 -6.78 15.71 30.35
C ALA A 180 -5.96 14.63 31.07
N GLY A 181 -4.64 14.78 31.22
CA GLY A 181 -3.79 13.80 31.90
C GLY A 181 -3.46 12.56 31.07
N ARG A 182 -3.53 12.64 29.75
CA ARG A 182 -3.23 11.55 28.82
C ARG A 182 -4.07 10.29 29.05
N PRO A 183 -5.41 10.36 28.97
CA PRO A 183 -6.25 9.19 29.17
C PRO A 183 -5.86 8.06 28.21
N GLU A 184 -5.95 6.83 28.72
CA GLU A 184 -5.66 5.62 27.94
C GLU A 184 -6.63 5.46 26.76
N PRO A 185 -6.23 4.77 25.69
CA PRO A 185 -7.10 4.56 24.56
C PRO A 185 -8.24 3.59 24.86
N ASP A 186 -9.45 3.89 24.37
CA ASP A 186 -10.63 3.02 24.50
C ASP A 186 -10.44 1.64 23.85
N TYR A 187 -9.42 1.46 23.01
CA TYR A 187 -9.09 0.23 22.34
C TYR A 187 -7.62 0.15 21.97
N VAL A 188 -7.09 -1.07 21.88
CA VAL A 188 -5.74 -1.33 21.37
C VAL A 188 -5.84 -1.84 19.93
N PRO A 189 -5.21 -1.18 18.94
CA PRO A 189 -5.19 -1.67 17.57
C PRO A 189 -4.47 -3.03 17.51
N LYS A 190 -5.18 -4.06 17.06
CA LYS A 190 -4.57 -5.38 16.83
C LYS A 190 -3.80 -5.35 15.51
N GLY A 191 -2.52 -5.69 15.56
CA GLY A 191 -1.74 -5.94 14.35
C GLY A 191 -2.31 -7.11 13.55
N GLN A 192 -2.13 -7.06 12.23
CA GLN A 192 -2.51 -8.21 11.41
C GLN A 192 -1.48 -9.33 11.58
N SER A 193 -1.95 -10.54 11.89
CA SER A 193 -1.08 -11.73 11.91
C SER A 193 -0.42 -11.91 10.54
N TRP A 194 0.83 -12.37 10.58
CA TRP A 194 1.59 -12.70 9.37
C TRP A 194 1.85 -14.21 9.26
N HIS A 195 2.35 -14.80 10.34
CA HIS A 195 2.72 -16.22 10.37
C HIS A 195 1.50 -17.13 10.24
N GLY A 196 1.60 -18.14 9.39
CA GLY A 196 0.53 -19.12 9.14
C GLY A 196 -0.66 -18.59 8.34
N THR A 197 -0.61 -17.36 7.81
CA THR A 197 -1.73 -16.77 7.05
C THR A 197 -1.60 -16.99 5.55
N ASP A 198 -2.74 -17.01 4.84
CA ASP A 198 -2.76 -17.02 3.36
C ASP A 198 -1.94 -15.85 2.77
N ARG A 199 -1.85 -14.73 3.47
CA ARG A 199 -1.04 -13.59 3.06
C ARG A 199 0.46 -13.91 3.05
N GLN A 200 0.95 -14.72 3.98
CA GLN A 200 2.34 -15.20 4.00
C GLN A 200 2.60 -16.11 2.82
N VAL A 201 1.73 -17.08 2.57
CA VAL A 201 1.85 -18.02 1.45
C VAL A 201 1.79 -17.30 0.11
N ARG A 202 0.80 -16.41 -0.08
CA ARG A 202 0.69 -15.56 -1.27
C ARG A 202 1.95 -14.71 -1.50
N GLY A 203 2.52 -14.17 -0.43
CA GLY A 203 3.76 -13.40 -0.48
C GLY A 203 4.95 -14.22 -0.98
N ALA A 204 5.09 -15.46 -0.54
CA ALA A 204 6.13 -16.37 -0.96
C ALA A 204 5.93 -16.82 -2.42
N MET A 205 4.70 -17.19 -2.82
CA MET A 205 4.37 -17.50 -4.22
C MET A 205 4.67 -16.31 -5.15
N MET A 206 4.27 -15.11 -4.78
CA MET A 206 4.56 -13.91 -5.54
C MET A 206 6.07 -13.63 -5.66
N ALA A 207 6.87 -14.01 -4.68
CA ALA A 207 8.32 -13.86 -4.77
C ALA A 207 8.88 -14.81 -5.84
N VAL A 208 8.43 -16.06 -5.89
CA VAL A 208 8.78 -17.03 -6.93
C VAL A 208 8.37 -16.51 -8.30
N LEU A 209 7.09 -16.15 -8.49
CA LEU A 209 6.56 -15.71 -9.78
C LEU A 209 7.25 -14.44 -10.32
N ARG A 210 7.63 -13.49 -9.44
CA ARG A 210 8.35 -12.28 -9.87
C ARG A 210 9.77 -12.56 -10.35
N HIS A 211 10.40 -13.57 -9.78
CA HIS A 211 11.78 -13.89 -10.09
C HIS A 211 11.89 -14.78 -11.33
N SER A 212 10.84 -15.54 -11.61
CA SER A 212 10.80 -16.43 -12.77
C SER A 212 10.53 -15.65 -14.06
N SER A 213 11.36 -15.92 -15.10
CA SER A 213 11.12 -15.48 -16.48
C SER A 213 10.06 -16.32 -17.18
N ASP A 214 10.04 -17.62 -16.86
CA ASP A 214 9.17 -18.60 -17.46
C ASP A 214 8.02 -19.00 -16.54
N PRO A 215 6.93 -19.57 -17.10
CA PRO A 215 5.84 -20.10 -16.28
C PRO A 215 6.32 -21.19 -15.32
N VAL A 216 5.92 -21.08 -14.06
CA VAL A 216 6.30 -22.01 -12.98
C VAL A 216 5.28 -23.14 -12.91
N PRO A 217 5.72 -24.41 -12.87
CA PRO A 217 4.81 -25.53 -12.65
C PRO A 217 4.01 -25.36 -11.36
N VAL A 218 2.69 -25.53 -11.44
CA VAL A 218 1.78 -25.37 -10.28
C VAL A 218 2.16 -26.35 -9.17
N SER A 219 2.62 -27.56 -9.52
CA SER A 219 3.11 -28.53 -8.55
C SER A 219 4.21 -27.98 -7.63
N LEU A 220 5.10 -27.11 -8.13
CA LEU A 220 6.16 -26.49 -7.33
C LEU A 220 5.62 -25.43 -6.37
N LEU A 221 4.52 -24.75 -6.72
CA LEU A 221 3.90 -23.75 -5.86
C LEU A 221 3.05 -24.38 -4.75
N LEU A 222 2.48 -25.56 -5.02
CA LEU A 222 1.56 -26.23 -4.11
C LEU A 222 2.25 -27.24 -3.16
N THR A 223 3.45 -27.71 -3.52
CA THR A 223 4.16 -28.69 -2.71
C THR A 223 4.72 -28.11 -1.42
N ASP A 224 4.92 -28.97 -0.44
CA ASP A 224 5.65 -28.69 0.80
C ASP A 224 7.10 -29.22 0.71
N ARG A 225 7.82 -29.16 1.82
CA ARG A 225 9.21 -29.60 1.90
C ARG A 225 9.37 -31.10 1.59
N SER A 226 8.43 -31.94 2.01
CA SER A 226 8.50 -33.39 1.82
C SER A 226 8.26 -33.79 0.36
N GLY A 227 7.31 -33.13 -0.31
CA GLY A 227 7.08 -33.33 -1.74
C GLY A 227 8.15 -32.69 -2.63
N ALA A 228 8.83 -31.64 -2.15
CA ALA A 228 9.90 -30.97 -2.89
C ALA A 228 11.11 -31.85 -3.14
N GLU A 229 11.48 -32.74 -2.22
CA GLU A 229 12.57 -33.71 -2.38
C GLU A 229 12.30 -34.67 -3.53
N GLN A 230 11.04 -35.01 -3.77
CA GLN A 230 10.63 -35.89 -4.88
C GLN A 230 10.60 -35.14 -6.22
N LEU A 231 10.38 -33.83 -6.21
CA LEU A 231 10.30 -32.98 -7.40
C LEU A 231 11.67 -32.39 -7.80
N ALA A 232 12.61 -32.27 -6.87
CA ALA A 232 13.93 -31.70 -7.10
C ALA A 232 14.73 -32.42 -8.22
N THR A 233 14.46 -33.70 -8.42
CA THR A 233 15.06 -34.49 -9.52
C THR A 233 14.54 -34.17 -10.92
N ARG A 234 13.46 -33.34 -11.02
CA ARG A 234 12.79 -32.98 -12.28
C ARG A 234 13.00 -31.54 -12.70
N ILE A 235 13.68 -30.72 -11.87
CA ILE A 235 13.93 -29.32 -12.19
C ILE A 235 15.32 -29.23 -12.82
N GLU A 236 15.37 -29.09 -14.13
CA GLU A 236 16.59 -28.74 -14.83
C GLU A 236 17.00 -27.32 -14.43
N ASN A 237 18.01 -27.22 -13.55
CA ASN A 237 18.76 -26.01 -13.19
C ASN A 237 17.94 -24.74 -12.93
N PRO A 238 17.15 -24.62 -11.84
CA PRO A 238 16.65 -23.35 -11.41
C PRO A 238 17.86 -22.50 -11.00
N GLY A 239 17.99 -21.28 -11.50
CA GLY A 239 19.01 -20.36 -11.02
C GLY A 239 19.02 -20.29 -9.50
N ARG A 240 20.17 -20.05 -8.86
CA ARG A 240 20.39 -20.10 -7.40
C ARG A 240 19.31 -19.38 -6.60
N ASP A 241 18.89 -18.20 -7.05
CA ASP A 241 17.89 -17.37 -6.38
C ASP A 241 16.48 -17.96 -6.46
N SER A 242 16.12 -18.60 -7.58
CA SER A 242 14.83 -19.28 -7.74
C SER A 242 14.71 -20.48 -6.80
N ALA A 243 15.79 -21.25 -6.62
CA ALA A 243 15.85 -22.36 -5.70
C ALA A 243 15.65 -21.92 -4.23
N GLU A 244 16.27 -20.80 -3.83
CA GLU A 244 16.08 -20.25 -2.49
C GLU A 244 14.64 -19.77 -2.23
N LEU A 245 14.00 -19.15 -3.22
CA LEU A 245 12.62 -18.69 -3.11
C LEU A 245 11.64 -19.85 -3.01
N LEU A 246 11.85 -20.91 -3.78
CA LEU A 246 11.06 -22.14 -3.68
C LEU A 246 11.28 -22.82 -2.33
N ALA A 247 12.51 -22.96 -1.86
CA ALA A 247 12.82 -23.53 -0.55
C ALA A 247 12.12 -22.77 0.59
N ARG A 248 12.07 -21.45 0.51
CA ARG A 248 11.31 -20.60 1.47
C ARG A 248 9.81 -20.85 1.40
N LEU A 249 9.24 -21.00 0.19
CA LEU A 249 7.83 -21.34 0.00
C LEU A 249 7.53 -22.71 0.61
N TRP A 250 8.36 -23.72 0.33
CA TRP A 250 8.17 -25.08 0.81
C TRP A 250 8.31 -25.23 2.33
N SER A 251 9.15 -24.40 2.97
CA SER A 251 9.34 -24.40 4.41
C SER A 251 8.17 -23.78 5.20
N LEU A 252 7.20 -23.17 4.54
CA LEU A 252 6.05 -22.62 5.23
C LEU A 252 5.13 -23.73 5.77
N PRO A 253 4.66 -23.61 7.02
CA PRO A 253 3.72 -24.55 7.64
C PRO A 253 2.30 -24.34 7.07
N ALA A 254 2.14 -24.53 5.78
CA ALA A 254 0.90 -24.31 5.05
C ALA A 254 0.47 -25.62 4.39
N PRO A 255 -0.71 -26.16 4.75
CA PRO A 255 -1.23 -27.39 4.13
C PRO A 255 -1.58 -27.15 2.64
N PRO A 256 -1.71 -28.22 1.84
CA PRO A 256 -2.00 -28.13 0.40
C PRO A 256 -3.23 -27.25 0.08
N GLU A 257 -4.29 -27.37 0.85
CA GLU A 257 -5.54 -26.61 0.65
C GLU A 257 -5.32 -25.10 0.87
N GLN A 258 -4.41 -24.72 1.78
CA GLN A 258 -4.07 -23.32 2.00
C GLN A 258 -3.24 -22.79 0.84
N ARG A 259 -2.35 -23.60 0.28
CA ARG A 259 -1.54 -23.23 -0.88
C ARG A 259 -2.42 -23.06 -2.12
N GLU A 260 -3.35 -23.98 -2.36
CA GLU A 260 -4.33 -23.87 -3.45
C GLU A 260 -5.15 -22.58 -3.33
N ARG A 261 -5.79 -22.35 -2.16
CA ARG A 261 -6.52 -21.10 -1.91
C ARG A 261 -5.66 -19.83 -2.11
N ALA A 262 -4.39 -19.89 -1.73
CA ALA A 262 -3.47 -18.76 -1.89
C ALA A 262 -3.21 -18.49 -3.38
N LEU A 263 -2.98 -19.52 -4.19
CA LEU A 263 -2.78 -19.40 -5.64
C LEU A 263 -4.06 -18.92 -6.33
N ASP A 264 -5.20 -19.53 -6.03
CA ASP A 264 -6.51 -19.11 -6.57
C ASP A 264 -6.81 -17.65 -6.23
N GLY A 265 -6.48 -17.25 -5.00
CA GLY A 265 -6.59 -15.86 -4.58
C GLY A 265 -5.68 -14.91 -5.37
N LEU A 266 -4.49 -15.32 -5.77
CA LEU A 266 -3.61 -14.53 -6.64
C LEU A 266 -4.20 -14.40 -8.05
N VAL A 267 -4.72 -15.48 -8.60
CA VAL A 267 -5.37 -15.50 -9.93
C VAL A 267 -6.62 -14.62 -9.92
N LYS A 268 -7.50 -14.77 -8.93
CA LYS A 268 -8.70 -13.94 -8.74
C LYS A 268 -8.38 -12.45 -8.62
N ASP A 269 -7.26 -12.12 -7.99
CA ASP A 269 -6.79 -10.73 -7.83
C ASP A 269 -6.09 -10.18 -9.07
N GLY A 270 -5.93 -10.97 -10.14
CA GLY A 270 -5.22 -10.60 -11.37
C GLY A 270 -3.70 -10.46 -11.17
N LEU A 271 -3.13 -11.08 -10.12
CA LEU A 271 -1.70 -11.02 -9.78
C LEU A 271 -0.92 -12.19 -10.33
N ALA A 272 -1.61 -13.22 -10.74
CA ALA A 272 -1.08 -14.38 -11.43
C ALA A 272 -2.05 -14.85 -12.50
N SER A 273 -1.52 -15.43 -13.55
CA SER A 273 -2.24 -16.22 -14.55
C SER A 273 -1.96 -17.69 -14.32
N ARG A 274 -2.99 -18.54 -14.41
CA ARG A 274 -2.85 -20.01 -14.37
C ARG A 274 -3.33 -20.57 -15.70
N ARG A 275 -2.46 -21.28 -16.39
CA ARG A 275 -2.75 -21.94 -17.67
C ARG A 275 -2.30 -23.39 -17.57
N ASP A 276 -3.21 -24.30 -17.81
CA ASP A 276 -2.97 -25.74 -17.65
C ASP A 276 -2.34 -26.04 -16.27
N ASN A 277 -1.12 -26.55 -16.26
CA ASN A 277 -0.40 -26.91 -15.05
C ASN A 277 0.73 -25.92 -14.70
N THR A 278 0.66 -24.70 -15.20
CA THR A 278 1.65 -23.65 -14.92
C THR A 278 1.01 -22.37 -14.40
N ALA A 279 1.80 -21.56 -13.68
CA ALA A 279 1.42 -20.24 -13.22
C ALA A 279 2.53 -19.23 -13.57
N SER A 280 2.11 -18.01 -13.93
CA SER A 280 3.00 -16.89 -14.24
C SER A 280 2.47 -15.59 -13.63
N LEU A 281 3.23 -14.50 -13.72
CA LEU A 281 2.67 -13.17 -13.55
C LEU A 281 1.61 -12.88 -14.63
N PRO A 282 0.72 -11.88 -14.44
CA PRO A 282 -0.30 -11.55 -15.44
C PRO A 282 0.34 -11.08 -16.75
N ASP A 283 -0.33 -11.41 -17.86
CA ASP A 283 0.10 -10.97 -19.19
C ASP A 283 -0.12 -9.48 -19.41
#